data_d1f81a886d885c7734eab6b6ee776df5
#
_entry.id   d1f81a886d885c7734eab6b6ee776df5
#
_cell.length_a   1.000
_cell.length_b   1.000
_cell.length_c   1.000
_cell.angle_alpha   90.00
_cell.angle_beta   90.00
_cell.angle_gamma   90.00
#
_symmetry.space_group_name_H-M   'P 1'
#
loop_
_entity.id
_entity.type
_entity.pdbx_description
1 polymer ?
#
loop_
_entity_poly.entity_id
_entity_poly.type
_entity_poly.pdbx_seq_one_letter_code
_entity_poly.pdbx_strand_id
1 'polypeptide(L)'
;KAEAEAKAKARAEAEAEAKAEAEAEAEAEAQAKKEEKNNRAAKRSTNIWEGAQDCSEHPYLTKKNVLSHGLKQHNDGRLMIPLLDASLSIVGLQYIDDGGGKMFLTGSKKKGSFFILGQDLLQGAHTINYCEGYATAASYYQDMKQPVVVSFDAYNLAPVAEVIFKHFAEAKHIFIADFDDNATGEKEAIKAAQAVKSGGGQAEVLMPQSKGDYNDHKEALQGEVIPALQEVRIPQEYDFERNSNGRFLHTKDNHRGVLVTNQIEVDYNVIKKAIEIHIPNQKFIAALKDEAAIIEIEDRAIKMGIPHERIRFNLKLLAREYNPVKEWMESEPWDGKARLQMFLDTIKSPN
;
A
#
# COMPACT_ATOMS: atom_id res chain seq x y z
N LYS A 1 0.26 33.36 48.81
CA LYS A 1 -0.46 32.43 47.91
C LYS A 1 0.22 32.36 46.53
N ALA A 2 0.45 33.48 45.86
CA ALA A 2 1.10 33.57 44.56
C ALA A 2 2.55 32.96 44.57
N GLU A 3 3.32 33.17 45.61
CA GLU A 3 4.68 32.65 45.74
C GLU A 3 4.70 31.11 45.92
N ALA A 4 3.73 30.55 46.62
CA ALA A 4 3.57 29.11 46.78
C ALA A 4 3.13 28.44 45.46
N GLU A 5 2.26 29.10 44.70
CA GLU A 5 1.82 28.63 43.38
C GLU A 5 2.95 28.68 42.35
N ALA A 6 3.78 29.74 42.35
CA ALA A 6 4.96 29.85 41.51
C ALA A 6 6.01 28.75 41.81
N LYS A 7 6.23 28.47 43.10
CA LYS A 7 7.18 27.41 43.54
C LYS A 7 6.66 26.01 43.19
N ALA A 8 5.35 25.78 43.30
CA ALA A 8 4.74 24.51 42.90
C ALA A 8 4.83 24.29 41.38
N LYS A 9 4.61 25.36 40.59
CA LYS A 9 4.75 25.31 39.13
C LYS A 9 6.19 25.03 38.69
N ALA A 10 7.18 25.77 39.26
CA ALA A 10 8.60 25.52 38.97
C ALA A 10 9.04 24.10 39.32
N ARG A 11 8.50 23.54 40.43
CA ARG A 11 8.80 22.16 40.82
C ARG A 11 8.18 21.14 39.83
N ALA A 12 6.94 21.37 39.38
CA ALA A 12 6.29 20.52 38.39
C ALA A 12 6.98 20.57 37.02
N GLU A 13 7.46 21.76 36.61
CA GLU A 13 8.26 21.93 35.38
C GLU A 13 9.61 21.18 35.48
N ALA A 14 10.32 21.31 36.60
CA ALA A 14 11.58 20.58 36.82
C ALA A 14 11.40 19.06 36.89
N GLU A 15 10.30 18.57 37.51
CA GLU A 15 9.97 17.15 37.54
C GLU A 15 9.61 16.62 36.13
N ALA A 16 8.89 17.41 35.29
CA ALA A 16 8.56 17.06 33.93
C ALA A 16 9.81 17.02 33.01
N GLU A 17 10.72 18.01 33.19
CA GLU A 17 11.98 18.05 32.45
C GLU A 17 12.90 16.86 32.80
N ALA A 18 13.06 16.56 34.09
CA ALA A 18 13.85 15.42 34.55
C ALA A 18 13.27 14.07 34.06
N LYS A 19 11.93 13.97 34.00
CA LYS A 19 11.27 12.78 33.43
C LYS A 19 11.52 12.65 31.92
N ALA A 20 11.41 13.76 31.18
CA ALA A 20 11.66 13.77 29.75
C ALA A 20 13.13 13.42 29.41
N GLU A 21 14.10 13.92 30.21
CA GLU A 21 15.51 13.56 30.06
C GLU A 21 15.73 12.05 30.34
N ALA A 22 15.14 11.50 31.40
CA ALA A 22 15.26 10.09 31.72
C ALA A 22 14.62 9.18 30.65
N GLU A 23 13.50 9.59 30.08
CA GLU A 23 12.84 8.88 28.97
C GLU A 23 13.74 8.93 27.70
N ALA A 24 14.30 10.08 27.37
CA ALA A 24 15.20 10.24 26.22
C ALA A 24 16.50 9.41 26.39
N GLU A 25 17.09 9.37 27.60
CA GLU A 25 18.26 8.55 27.90
C GLU A 25 17.96 7.05 27.76
N ALA A 26 16.81 6.62 28.30
CA ALA A 26 16.35 5.23 28.20
C ALA A 26 16.08 4.82 26.73
N GLU A 27 15.50 5.70 25.93
CA GLU A 27 15.28 5.46 24.49
C GLU A 27 16.62 5.37 23.74
N ALA A 28 17.57 6.26 24.04
CA ALA A 28 18.90 6.25 23.43
C ALA A 28 19.66 4.95 23.77
N GLU A 29 19.62 4.51 25.02
CA GLU A 29 20.23 3.24 25.46
C GLU A 29 19.57 2.02 24.76
N ALA A 30 18.24 2.01 24.66
CA ALA A 30 17.50 0.96 23.98
C ALA A 30 17.84 0.90 22.48
N GLN A 31 17.98 2.09 21.84
CA GLN A 31 18.38 2.20 20.44
C GLN A 31 19.81 1.71 20.23
N ALA A 32 20.75 2.08 21.10
CA ALA A 32 22.14 1.63 21.02
C ALA A 32 22.26 0.09 21.16
N LYS A 33 21.54 -0.50 22.12
CA LYS A 33 21.48 -1.96 22.30
C LYS A 33 20.90 -2.67 21.06
N LYS A 34 19.86 -2.08 20.46
CA LYS A 34 19.25 -2.58 19.22
C LYS A 34 20.22 -2.54 18.06
N GLU A 35 20.95 -1.43 17.92
CA GLU A 35 21.91 -1.23 16.86
C GLU A 35 23.11 -2.19 16.99
N GLU A 36 23.63 -2.40 18.20
CA GLU A 36 24.65 -3.40 18.46
C GLU A 36 24.20 -4.81 18.11
N LYS A 37 22.97 -5.17 18.47
CA LYS A 37 22.36 -6.47 18.09
C LYS A 37 22.26 -6.61 16.58
N ASN A 38 21.81 -5.57 15.86
CA ASN A 38 21.73 -5.56 14.41
C ASN A 38 23.11 -5.71 13.76
N ASN A 39 24.13 -5.01 14.26
CA ASN A 39 25.52 -5.09 13.75
C ASN A 39 26.12 -6.48 13.93
N ARG A 40 25.88 -7.15 15.06
CA ARG A 40 26.27 -8.55 15.28
C ARG A 40 25.55 -9.48 14.32
N ALA A 41 24.25 -9.28 14.08
CA ALA A 41 23.48 -10.08 13.15
C ALA A 41 23.95 -9.87 11.69
N ALA A 42 24.27 -8.65 11.29
CA ALA A 42 24.82 -8.33 9.97
C ALA A 42 26.13 -9.10 9.71
N LYS A 43 27.11 -8.99 10.61
CA LYS A 43 28.37 -9.74 10.52
C LYS A 43 28.16 -11.25 10.41
N ARG A 44 27.25 -11.78 11.24
CA ARG A 44 26.90 -13.20 11.20
C ARG A 44 26.23 -13.59 9.89
N SER A 45 25.33 -12.74 9.38
CA SER A 45 24.65 -12.95 8.10
C SER A 45 25.62 -13.01 6.94
N THR A 46 26.57 -12.09 6.88
CA THR A 46 27.62 -12.05 5.83
C THR A 46 28.45 -13.33 5.87
N ASN A 47 28.96 -13.73 7.03
CA ASN A 47 29.76 -14.97 7.15
C ASN A 47 28.98 -16.22 6.74
N ILE A 48 27.70 -16.33 7.11
CA ILE A 48 26.83 -17.45 6.72
C ILE A 48 26.61 -17.43 5.21
N TRP A 49 26.33 -16.27 4.64
CA TRP A 49 26.08 -16.10 3.21
C TRP A 49 27.32 -16.44 2.37
N GLU A 50 28.48 -15.95 2.76
CA GLU A 50 29.75 -16.23 2.06
C GLU A 50 30.15 -17.70 2.10
N GLY A 51 29.91 -18.36 3.23
CA GLY A 51 30.21 -19.79 3.40
C GLY A 51 29.17 -20.75 2.82
N ALA A 52 28.07 -20.26 2.28
CA ALA A 52 26.98 -21.07 1.78
C ALA A 52 27.12 -21.41 0.28
N GLN A 53 26.48 -22.51 -0.13
CA GLN A 53 26.46 -22.95 -1.52
C GLN A 53 25.39 -22.20 -2.33
N ASP A 54 25.67 -22.00 -3.62
CA ASP A 54 24.67 -21.49 -4.55
C ASP A 54 23.51 -22.47 -4.67
N CYS A 55 22.30 -21.97 -4.66
CA CYS A 55 21.10 -22.78 -4.76
C CYS A 55 20.56 -22.76 -6.19
N SER A 56 20.61 -23.93 -6.87
CA SER A 56 19.96 -24.13 -8.17
C SER A 56 18.56 -24.73 -8.03
N GLU A 57 18.37 -25.61 -7.05
CA GLU A 57 17.13 -26.34 -6.82
C GLU A 57 16.79 -26.38 -5.34
N HIS A 58 15.53 -26.12 -5.02
CA HIS A 58 14.99 -26.18 -3.66
C HIS A 58 13.50 -26.50 -3.73
N PRO A 59 12.92 -27.34 -2.82
CA PRO A 59 11.51 -27.71 -2.86
C PRO A 59 10.55 -26.52 -2.92
N TYR A 60 10.85 -25.45 -2.19
CA TYR A 60 10.07 -24.21 -2.24
C TYR A 60 10.07 -23.57 -3.64
N LEU A 61 11.24 -23.46 -4.30
CA LEU A 61 11.35 -22.88 -5.64
C LEU A 61 10.61 -23.72 -6.67
N THR A 62 10.76 -25.04 -6.59
CA THR A 62 10.04 -25.98 -7.45
C THR A 62 8.54 -25.87 -7.26
N LYS A 63 8.05 -25.86 -5.99
CA LYS A 63 6.64 -25.70 -5.66
C LYS A 63 6.07 -24.40 -6.20
N LYS A 64 6.83 -23.29 -6.12
CA LYS A 64 6.43 -21.96 -6.58
C LYS A 64 6.74 -21.70 -8.06
N ASN A 65 7.28 -22.69 -8.76
CA ASN A 65 7.66 -22.63 -10.17
C ASN A 65 8.49 -21.37 -10.51
N VAL A 66 9.50 -21.10 -9.68
CA VAL A 66 10.42 -19.96 -9.84
C VAL A 66 11.87 -20.40 -9.76
N LEU A 67 12.75 -19.60 -10.36
CA LEU A 67 14.20 -19.82 -10.31
C LEU A 67 14.80 -19.15 -9.06
N SER A 68 16.02 -19.59 -8.69
CA SER A 68 16.71 -19.08 -7.50
C SER A 68 17.29 -17.68 -7.67
N HIS A 69 17.59 -17.27 -8.89
CA HIS A 69 18.16 -15.95 -9.19
C HIS A 69 19.31 -15.52 -8.26
N GLY A 70 20.24 -16.45 -8.00
CA GLY A 70 21.42 -16.18 -7.18
C GLY A 70 21.21 -16.35 -5.67
N LEU A 71 20.12 -16.96 -5.23
CA LEU A 71 19.96 -17.36 -3.84
C LEU A 71 20.91 -18.49 -3.46
N LYS A 72 21.14 -18.64 -2.17
CA LYS A 72 22.00 -19.67 -1.61
C LYS A 72 21.24 -20.61 -0.68
N GLN A 73 21.81 -21.78 -0.45
CA GLN A 73 21.27 -22.77 0.47
C GLN A 73 22.17 -22.91 1.71
N HIS A 74 21.54 -22.84 2.87
CA HIS A 74 22.20 -23.08 4.15
C HIS A 74 22.53 -24.59 4.32
N ASN A 75 23.52 -24.92 5.13
CA ASN A 75 23.96 -26.31 5.35
C ASN A 75 22.87 -27.24 5.91
N ASP A 76 21.81 -26.68 6.50
CA ASP A 76 20.66 -27.43 7.02
C ASP A 76 19.54 -27.62 5.97
N GLY A 77 19.77 -27.22 4.74
CA GLY A 77 18.87 -27.40 3.60
C GLY A 77 17.99 -26.17 3.29
N ARG A 78 17.84 -25.20 4.22
CA ARG A 78 16.98 -24.05 4.01
C ARG A 78 17.50 -23.09 2.93
N LEU A 79 16.59 -22.58 2.12
CA LEU A 79 16.88 -21.50 1.18
C LEU A 79 17.17 -20.20 1.93
N MET A 80 18.12 -19.42 1.47
CA MET A 80 18.50 -18.13 2.07
C MET A 80 18.29 -16.99 1.10
N ILE A 81 17.72 -15.90 1.62
CA ILE A 81 17.57 -14.64 0.93
C ILE A 81 18.26 -13.56 1.78
N PRO A 82 19.25 -12.81 1.26
CA PRO A 82 19.91 -11.77 2.01
C PRO A 82 19.01 -10.54 2.14
N LEU A 83 19.02 -9.94 3.33
CA LEU A 83 18.45 -8.61 3.56
C LEU A 83 19.56 -7.60 3.31
N LEU A 84 19.34 -6.71 2.35
CA LEU A 84 20.27 -5.65 1.96
C LEU A 84 19.82 -4.30 2.52
N ASP A 85 20.75 -3.43 2.86
CA ASP A 85 20.51 -2.04 3.17
C ASP A 85 20.76 -1.13 1.94
N ALA A 86 20.63 0.19 2.13
CA ALA A 86 20.84 1.20 1.07
C ALA A 86 22.23 1.15 0.43
N SER A 87 23.23 0.62 1.12
CA SER A 87 24.58 0.44 0.59
C SER A 87 24.80 -0.92 -0.07
N LEU A 88 23.71 -1.72 -0.22
CA LEU A 88 23.72 -3.10 -0.68
C LEU A 88 24.51 -4.05 0.21
N SER A 89 24.76 -3.68 1.46
CA SER A 89 25.40 -4.53 2.46
C SER A 89 24.40 -5.49 3.09
N ILE A 90 24.85 -6.73 3.39
CA ILE A 90 23.99 -7.72 4.04
C ILE A 90 23.80 -7.34 5.51
N VAL A 91 22.55 -7.10 5.92
CA VAL A 91 22.17 -6.75 7.29
C VAL A 91 21.30 -7.81 7.96
N GLY A 92 21.01 -8.89 7.28
CA GLY A 92 20.20 -9.99 7.78
C GLY A 92 20.06 -11.11 6.76
N LEU A 93 19.38 -12.18 7.17
CA LEU A 93 18.99 -13.30 6.29
C LEU A 93 17.55 -13.69 6.59
N GLN A 94 16.79 -13.98 5.54
CA GLN A 94 15.56 -14.76 5.63
C GLN A 94 15.86 -16.19 5.22
N TYR A 95 15.38 -17.15 5.99
CA TYR A 95 15.39 -18.57 5.66
C TYR A 95 14.00 -18.99 5.21
N ILE A 96 13.95 -19.88 4.21
CA ILE A 96 12.71 -20.53 3.79
C ILE A 96 12.97 -22.04 3.83
N ASP A 97 12.12 -22.77 4.54
CA ASP A 97 12.16 -24.22 4.59
C ASP A 97 11.46 -24.87 3.38
N ASP A 98 11.54 -26.19 3.28
CA ASP A 98 10.95 -26.98 2.19
C ASP A 98 9.43 -26.78 2.07
N GLY A 99 8.76 -26.57 3.20
CA GLY A 99 7.31 -26.31 3.26
C GLY A 99 6.91 -24.91 2.85
N GLY A 100 7.85 -23.95 2.80
CA GLY A 100 7.63 -22.53 2.55
C GLY A 100 7.53 -21.68 3.83
N GLY A 101 7.81 -22.26 4.99
CA GLY A 101 7.91 -21.54 6.27
C GLY A 101 9.07 -20.54 6.23
N LYS A 102 8.78 -19.28 6.58
CA LYS A 102 9.75 -18.17 6.50
C LYS A 102 10.19 -17.74 7.90
N MET A 103 11.49 -17.59 8.09
CA MET A 103 12.08 -17.15 9.36
C MET A 103 13.27 -16.21 9.12
N PHE A 104 13.40 -15.18 9.94
CA PHE A 104 14.56 -14.30 9.88
C PHE A 104 15.64 -14.75 10.86
N LEU A 105 16.91 -14.56 10.47
CA LEU A 105 18.01 -14.68 11.41
C LEU A 105 17.79 -13.71 12.58
N THR A 106 17.88 -14.21 13.80
CA THR A 106 17.66 -13.39 15.01
C THR A 106 18.58 -12.19 15.06
N GLY A 107 17.98 -11.00 15.15
CA GLY A 107 18.68 -9.71 15.16
C GLY A 107 18.82 -9.06 13.79
N SER A 108 18.34 -9.68 12.71
CA SER A 108 18.31 -9.04 11.39
C SER A 108 17.54 -7.72 11.42
N LYS A 109 18.08 -6.70 10.78
CA LYS A 109 17.43 -5.41 10.59
C LYS A 109 16.46 -5.51 9.42
N LYS A 110 15.16 -5.78 9.69
CA LYS A 110 14.16 -5.94 8.63
C LYS A 110 13.67 -4.60 8.07
N LYS A 111 13.38 -3.61 8.92
CA LYS A 111 12.80 -2.32 8.51
C LYS A 111 13.71 -1.59 7.54
N GLY A 112 13.19 -1.31 6.34
CA GLY A 112 13.90 -0.64 5.25
C GLY A 112 14.95 -1.49 4.55
N SER A 113 15.05 -2.80 4.88
CA SER A 113 15.92 -3.74 4.17
C SER A 113 15.14 -4.52 3.11
N PHE A 114 15.81 -4.89 2.05
CA PHE A 114 15.21 -5.43 0.84
C PHE A 114 16.13 -6.48 0.19
N PHE A 115 15.60 -7.18 -0.80
CA PHE A 115 16.39 -7.95 -1.77
C PHE A 115 16.04 -7.47 -3.17
N ILE A 116 16.95 -7.62 -4.15
CA ILE A 116 16.72 -7.16 -5.52
C ILE A 116 16.94 -8.29 -6.51
N LEU A 117 15.95 -8.55 -7.33
CA LEU A 117 16.04 -9.36 -8.54
C LEU A 117 16.36 -8.43 -9.71
N GLY A 118 17.35 -8.78 -10.51
CA GLY A 118 17.84 -7.93 -11.60
C GLY A 118 18.57 -6.68 -11.10
N GLN A 119 19.43 -6.82 -10.11
CA GLN A 119 20.22 -5.72 -9.54
C GLN A 119 21.07 -5.00 -10.59
N ASP A 120 21.58 -5.72 -11.57
CA ASP A 120 22.33 -5.20 -12.73
C ASP A 120 21.48 -4.30 -13.65
N LEU A 121 20.16 -4.47 -13.61
CA LEU A 121 19.20 -3.67 -14.39
C LEU A 121 18.81 -2.36 -13.70
N LEU A 122 19.22 -2.12 -12.43
CA LEU A 122 18.85 -0.91 -11.71
C LEU A 122 19.45 0.36 -12.32
N GLN A 123 20.68 0.27 -12.81
CA GLN A 123 21.34 1.42 -13.39
C GLN A 123 20.65 1.81 -14.71
N GLY A 124 20.01 2.98 -14.71
CA GLY A 124 19.22 3.46 -15.84
C GLY A 124 17.82 2.86 -15.94
N ALA A 125 17.33 2.19 -14.90
CA ALA A 125 15.97 1.67 -14.86
C ALA A 125 14.94 2.82 -14.91
N HIS A 126 14.03 2.74 -15.87
CA HIS A 126 12.88 3.65 -15.95
C HIS A 126 11.73 3.23 -15.03
N THR A 127 11.75 1.97 -14.60
CA THR A 127 10.73 1.38 -13.74
C THR A 127 11.39 0.48 -12.70
N ILE A 128 10.95 0.60 -11.44
CA ILE A 128 11.32 -0.28 -10.34
C ILE A 128 10.05 -0.87 -9.76
N ASN A 129 10.01 -2.20 -9.68
CA ASN A 129 8.85 -2.93 -9.20
C ASN A 129 9.07 -3.39 -7.76
N TYR A 130 8.01 -3.53 -6.98
CA TYR A 130 8.05 -3.92 -5.57
C TYR A 130 7.06 -5.05 -5.32
N CYS A 131 7.51 -6.09 -4.63
CA CYS A 131 6.67 -7.19 -4.18
C CYS A 131 6.90 -7.46 -2.70
N GLU A 132 5.91 -8.03 -2.02
CA GLU A 132 6.06 -8.46 -0.63
C GLU A 132 7.00 -9.66 -0.52
N GLY A 133 6.73 -10.72 -1.24
CA GLY A 133 7.39 -12.00 -1.13
C GLY A 133 8.32 -12.33 -2.29
N TYR A 134 9.28 -13.26 -2.04
CA TYR A 134 10.23 -13.69 -3.05
C TYR A 134 9.56 -14.38 -4.25
N ALA A 135 8.60 -15.30 -4.03
CA ALA A 135 7.97 -16.04 -5.13
C ALA A 135 7.22 -15.10 -6.08
N THR A 136 6.43 -14.18 -5.54
CA THR A 136 5.74 -13.13 -6.29
C THR A 136 6.73 -12.31 -7.11
N ALA A 137 7.82 -11.85 -6.48
CA ALA A 137 8.86 -11.07 -7.13
C ALA A 137 9.61 -11.84 -8.22
N ALA A 138 9.96 -13.10 -7.97
CA ALA A 138 10.66 -13.95 -8.93
C ALA A 138 9.80 -14.26 -10.15
N SER A 139 8.50 -14.55 -9.96
CA SER A 139 7.55 -14.72 -11.05
C SER A 139 7.44 -13.47 -11.91
N TYR A 140 7.23 -12.32 -11.26
CA TYR A 140 7.11 -11.04 -11.95
C TYR A 140 8.40 -10.68 -12.70
N TYR A 141 9.57 -10.88 -12.08
CA TYR A 141 10.87 -10.67 -12.71
C TYR A 141 11.08 -11.59 -13.93
N GLN A 142 10.68 -12.85 -13.82
CA GLN A 142 10.80 -13.81 -14.93
C GLN A 142 9.95 -13.41 -16.13
N ASP A 143 8.81 -12.77 -15.92
CA ASP A 143 7.91 -12.33 -16.97
C ASP A 143 8.34 -10.98 -17.57
N MET A 144 8.57 -9.99 -16.71
CA MET A 144 8.76 -8.60 -17.14
C MET A 144 10.21 -8.24 -17.46
N LYS A 145 11.19 -9.00 -16.95
CA LYS A 145 12.62 -8.72 -17.13
C LYS A 145 13.03 -7.30 -16.68
N GLN A 146 12.37 -6.81 -15.62
CA GLN A 146 12.63 -5.51 -15.01
C GLN A 146 13.10 -5.72 -13.57
N PRO A 147 13.84 -4.77 -12.96
CA PRO A 147 14.25 -4.90 -11.57
C PRO A 147 13.05 -5.00 -10.63
N VAL A 148 13.11 -5.95 -9.68
CA VAL A 148 12.07 -6.16 -8.67
C VAL A 148 12.68 -6.18 -7.28
N VAL A 149 12.14 -5.35 -6.41
CA VAL A 149 12.53 -5.20 -5.00
C VAL A 149 11.58 -6.04 -4.14
N VAL A 150 12.16 -6.93 -3.34
CA VAL A 150 11.43 -7.74 -2.35
C VAL A 150 11.47 -7.03 -1.00
N SER A 151 10.34 -6.72 -0.42
CA SER A 151 10.23 -6.03 0.88
C SER A 151 10.13 -6.97 2.08
N PHE A 152 9.96 -8.28 1.85
CA PHE A 152 9.80 -9.37 2.82
C PHE A 152 8.47 -9.41 3.58
N ASP A 153 7.74 -8.31 3.71
CA ASP A 153 6.35 -8.23 4.14
C ASP A 153 5.70 -6.90 3.74
N ALA A 154 4.38 -6.83 3.83
CA ALA A 154 3.58 -5.67 3.42
C ALA A 154 3.97 -4.39 4.19
N TYR A 155 4.15 -4.47 5.52
CA TYR A 155 4.47 -3.30 6.36
C TYR A 155 5.87 -2.72 6.09
N ASN A 156 6.72 -3.47 5.41
CA ASN A 156 8.05 -3.01 5.02
C ASN A 156 8.07 -2.35 3.63
N LEU A 157 6.99 -2.40 2.86
CA LEU A 157 6.92 -1.78 1.53
C LEU A 157 7.24 -0.27 1.57
N ALA A 158 6.57 0.49 2.43
CA ALA A 158 6.79 1.93 2.53
C ALA A 158 8.22 2.29 3.02
N PRO A 159 8.77 1.68 4.10
CA PRO A 159 10.17 1.89 4.48
C PRO A 159 11.18 1.54 3.39
N VAL A 160 10.94 0.48 2.61
CA VAL A 160 11.81 0.10 1.49
C VAL A 160 11.69 1.09 0.33
N ALA A 161 10.46 1.49 0.00
CA ALA A 161 10.22 2.48 -1.04
C ALA A 161 10.92 3.82 -0.74
N GLU A 162 10.88 4.29 0.49
CA GLU A 162 11.61 5.49 0.92
C GLU A 162 13.14 5.38 0.72
N VAL A 163 13.71 4.21 0.98
CA VAL A 163 15.15 3.96 0.77
C VAL A 163 15.48 3.97 -0.72
N ILE A 164 14.76 3.23 -1.52
CA ILE A 164 15.02 3.09 -2.97
C ILE A 164 14.73 4.41 -3.69
N PHE A 165 13.64 5.11 -3.37
CA PHE A 165 13.27 6.37 -3.99
C PHE A 165 14.35 7.46 -3.87
N LYS A 166 15.08 7.52 -2.75
CA LYS A 166 16.20 8.45 -2.57
C LYS A 166 17.32 8.29 -3.62
N HIS A 167 17.45 7.09 -4.18
CA HIS A 167 18.49 6.78 -5.17
C HIS A 167 17.95 6.75 -6.61
N PHE A 168 16.64 6.58 -6.78
CA PHE A 168 16.00 6.37 -8.09
C PHE A 168 14.72 7.22 -8.23
N ALA A 169 14.78 8.50 -7.86
CA ALA A 169 13.62 9.39 -7.84
C ALA A 169 12.96 9.60 -9.22
N GLU A 170 13.73 9.49 -10.30
CA GLU A 170 13.24 9.67 -11.67
C GLU A 170 12.54 8.42 -12.23
N ALA A 171 12.73 7.26 -11.60
CA ALA A 171 12.08 6.03 -12.02
C ALA A 171 10.59 6.04 -11.63
N LYS A 172 9.78 5.32 -12.39
CA LYS A 172 8.42 4.97 -12.01
C LYS A 172 8.45 3.80 -11.03
N HIS A 173 7.80 3.94 -9.88
CA HIS A 173 7.73 2.92 -8.83
C HIS A 173 6.40 2.18 -8.92
N ILE A 174 6.43 0.87 -9.15
CA ILE A 174 5.23 0.03 -9.30
C ILE A 174 5.16 -0.97 -8.15
N PHE A 175 4.11 -0.91 -7.36
CA PHE A 175 3.86 -1.81 -6.25
C PHE A 175 2.90 -2.91 -6.66
N ILE A 176 3.35 -4.16 -6.65
CA ILE A 176 2.55 -5.34 -6.96
C ILE A 176 1.99 -5.86 -5.64
N ALA A 177 0.74 -5.51 -5.37
CA ALA A 177 0.05 -5.86 -4.13
C ALA A 177 -0.53 -7.27 -4.18
N ASP A 178 -0.54 -7.96 -3.05
CA ASP A 178 -1.27 -9.20 -2.87
C ASP A 178 -2.76 -8.90 -2.61
N PHE A 179 -3.66 -9.68 -3.23
CA PHE A 179 -5.08 -9.56 -3.01
C PHE A 179 -5.52 -10.51 -1.89
N ASP A 180 -5.57 -10.02 -0.67
CA ASP A 180 -5.97 -10.76 0.51
C ASP A 180 -7.32 -10.31 1.08
N ASP A 181 -7.95 -11.14 1.94
CA ASP A 181 -9.26 -10.85 2.54
C ASP A 181 -9.23 -9.63 3.48
N ASN A 182 -8.07 -9.29 4.03
CA ASN A 182 -7.90 -8.20 4.97
C ASN A 182 -7.52 -6.89 4.26
N ALA A 183 -7.27 -6.96 2.94
CA ALA A 183 -6.73 -5.88 2.13
C ALA A 183 -5.43 -5.27 2.71
N THR A 184 -4.61 -6.06 3.40
CA THR A 184 -3.36 -5.60 3.99
C THR A 184 -2.32 -5.30 2.92
N GLY A 185 -2.15 -6.21 1.95
CA GLY A 185 -1.25 -6.02 0.81
C GLY A 185 -1.60 -4.76 0.03
N GLU A 186 -2.88 -4.57 -0.31
CA GLU A 186 -3.37 -3.38 -1.00
C GLU A 186 -3.11 -2.09 -0.22
N LYS A 187 -3.49 -2.04 1.07
CA LYS A 187 -3.33 -0.85 1.92
C LYS A 187 -1.88 -0.42 2.08
N GLU A 188 -0.99 -1.37 2.33
CA GLU A 188 0.42 -1.05 2.54
C GLU A 188 1.13 -0.71 1.22
N ALA A 189 0.72 -1.28 0.08
CA ALA A 189 1.18 -0.87 -1.25
C ALA A 189 0.71 0.55 -1.60
N ILE A 190 -0.55 0.90 -1.33
CA ILE A 190 -1.07 2.26 -1.49
C ILE A 190 -0.26 3.25 -0.65
N LYS A 191 0.01 2.93 0.62
CA LYS A 191 0.80 3.77 1.52
C LYS A 191 2.23 3.97 1.03
N ALA A 192 2.87 2.93 0.51
CA ALA A 192 4.19 3.02 -0.10
C ALA A 192 4.18 3.91 -1.34
N ALA A 193 3.18 3.76 -2.21
CA ALA A 193 3.02 4.59 -3.40
C ALA A 193 2.72 6.06 -3.05
N GLN A 194 1.93 6.31 -2.00
CA GLN A 194 1.70 7.67 -1.49
C GLN A 194 2.99 8.32 -0.99
N ALA A 195 3.85 7.58 -0.25
CA ALA A 195 5.13 8.10 0.21
C ALA A 195 6.03 8.53 -0.96
N VAL A 196 6.09 7.75 -2.05
CA VAL A 196 6.82 8.11 -3.27
C VAL A 196 6.22 9.36 -3.93
N LYS A 197 4.90 9.42 -4.09
CA LYS A 197 4.22 10.57 -4.69
C LYS A 197 4.39 11.85 -3.87
N SER A 198 4.32 11.77 -2.55
CA SER A 198 4.56 12.90 -1.64
C SER A 198 6.00 13.41 -1.73
N GLY A 199 6.95 12.55 -2.08
CA GLY A 199 8.34 12.92 -2.41
C GLY A 199 8.52 13.51 -3.82
N GLY A 200 7.45 13.63 -4.62
CA GLY A 200 7.50 14.14 -6.01
C GLY A 200 7.72 13.06 -7.07
N GLY A 201 7.80 11.79 -6.69
CA GLY A 201 8.01 10.68 -7.62
C GLY A 201 6.73 10.18 -8.31
N GLN A 202 6.90 9.29 -9.29
CA GLN A 202 5.81 8.61 -9.97
C GLN A 202 5.60 7.22 -9.36
N ALA A 203 4.36 6.90 -8.97
CA ALA A 203 4.04 5.60 -8.43
C ALA A 203 2.67 5.08 -8.86
N GLU A 204 2.59 3.76 -9.02
CA GLU A 204 1.37 3.00 -9.30
C GLU A 204 1.27 1.80 -8.37
N VAL A 205 0.05 1.33 -8.15
CA VAL A 205 -0.23 0.07 -7.47
C VAL A 205 -0.98 -0.83 -8.43
N LEU A 206 -0.48 -2.04 -8.62
CA LEU A 206 -1.10 -3.07 -9.43
C LEU A 206 -1.44 -4.27 -8.53
N MET A 207 -2.53 -4.97 -8.83
CA MET A 207 -3.01 -6.10 -8.05
C MET A 207 -3.65 -7.14 -8.98
N PRO A 208 -3.59 -8.44 -8.66
CA PRO A 208 -4.38 -9.46 -9.37
C PRO A 208 -5.89 -9.13 -9.34
N GLN A 209 -6.63 -9.57 -10.35
CA GLN A 209 -8.06 -9.33 -10.46
C GLN A 209 -8.91 -10.17 -9.49
N SER A 210 -8.33 -11.19 -8.89
CA SER A 210 -8.96 -12.04 -7.89
C SER A 210 -7.97 -12.40 -6.78
N LYS A 211 -8.46 -13.01 -5.70
CA LYS A 211 -7.70 -13.35 -4.50
C LYS A 211 -6.44 -14.19 -4.82
N GLY A 212 -5.35 -13.84 -4.18
CA GLY A 212 -4.04 -14.45 -4.32
C GLY A 212 -2.95 -13.43 -4.66
N ASP A 213 -1.71 -13.90 -4.75
CA ASP A 213 -0.60 -13.09 -5.23
C ASP A 213 -0.34 -13.34 -6.74
N TYR A 214 0.59 -12.61 -7.32
CA TYR A 214 0.96 -12.77 -8.73
C TYR A 214 1.47 -14.18 -9.06
N ASN A 215 2.22 -14.82 -8.14
CA ASN A 215 2.72 -16.18 -8.33
C ASN A 215 1.58 -17.20 -8.32
N ASP A 216 0.58 -17.07 -7.42
CA ASP A 216 -0.57 -17.96 -7.37
C ASP A 216 -1.36 -17.93 -8.70
N HIS A 217 -1.54 -16.74 -9.30
CA HIS A 217 -2.19 -16.59 -10.60
C HIS A 217 -1.35 -17.17 -11.73
N LYS A 218 -0.04 -17.04 -11.67
CA LYS A 218 0.86 -17.64 -12.64
C LYS A 218 0.85 -19.17 -12.57
N GLU A 219 0.82 -19.75 -11.38
CA GLU A 219 0.67 -21.18 -11.17
C GLU A 219 -0.65 -21.69 -11.75
N ALA A 220 -1.77 -20.97 -11.50
CA ALA A 220 -3.08 -21.32 -12.03
C ALA A 220 -3.13 -21.33 -13.57
N LEU A 221 -2.34 -20.47 -14.22
CA LEU A 221 -2.21 -20.40 -15.68
C LEU A 221 -1.11 -21.33 -16.22
N GLN A 222 -0.57 -22.23 -15.38
CA GLN A 222 0.52 -23.18 -15.71
C GLN A 222 1.78 -22.49 -16.26
N GLY A 223 1.96 -21.21 -15.97
CA GLY A 223 3.11 -20.41 -16.39
C GLY A 223 3.15 -20.03 -17.87
N GLU A 224 2.13 -20.38 -18.65
CA GLU A 224 2.08 -20.11 -20.10
C GLU A 224 1.64 -18.68 -20.43
N VAL A 225 0.88 -18.05 -19.54
CA VAL A 225 0.30 -16.72 -19.72
C VAL A 225 0.72 -15.80 -18.60
N ILE A 226 1.00 -14.54 -18.94
CA ILE A 226 1.27 -13.48 -17.94
C ILE A 226 -0.03 -13.13 -17.24
N PRO A 227 -0.11 -13.22 -15.90
CA PRO A 227 -1.30 -12.85 -15.15
C PRO A 227 -1.72 -11.40 -15.40
N ALA A 228 -3.02 -11.19 -15.63
CA ALA A 228 -3.55 -9.85 -15.75
C ALA A 228 -3.58 -9.14 -14.39
N LEU A 229 -3.04 -7.94 -14.34
CA LEU A 229 -3.10 -7.05 -13.18
C LEU A 229 -4.07 -5.91 -13.46
N GLN A 230 -4.74 -5.44 -12.41
CA GLN A 230 -5.55 -4.23 -12.44
C GLN A 230 -4.85 -3.11 -11.67
N GLU A 231 -5.02 -1.90 -12.13
CA GLU A 231 -4.52 -0.74 -11.39
C GLU A 231 -5.40 -0.48 -10.17
N VAL A 232 -4.76 -0.29 -9.03
CA VAL A 232 -5.43 0.11 -7.78
C VAL A 232 -5.35 1.63 -7.68
N ARG A 233 -6.48 2.28 -7.55
CA ARG A 233 -6.54 3.73 -7.39
C ARG A 233 -5.88 4.13 -6.07
N ILE A 234 -4.79 4.90 -6.17
CA ILE A 234 -4.11 5.49 -5.01
C ILE A 234 -4.93 6.69 -4.54
N PRO A 235 -5.46 6.71 -3.31
CA PRO A 235 -6.16 7.87 -2.77
C PRO A 235 -5.23 9.08 -2.77
N GLN A 236 -5.75 10.23 -3.18
CA GLN A 236 -5.02 11.49 -3.10
C GLN A 236 -4.84 11.84 -1.62
N GLU A 237 -3.61 12.20 -1.22
CA GLU A 237 -3.39 12.78 0.10
C GLU A 237 -4.13 14.12 0.17
N TYR A 238 -4.94 14.30 1.21
CA TYR A 238 -5.77 15.48 1.38
C TYR A 238 -5.24 16.35 2.50
N ASP A 239 -4.98 17.62 2.20
CA ASP A 239 -4.53 18.59 3.19
C ASP A 239 -5.74 19.11 3.99
N PHE A 240 -5.95 18.49 5.15
CA PHE A 240 -7.06 18.83 6.02
C PHE A 240 -6.82 20.13 6.80
N GLU A 241 -7.77 21.04 6.73
CA GLU A 241 -7.75 22.29 7.48
C GLU A 241 -7.79 22.06 8.99
N ARG A 242 -6.84 22.69 9.71
CA ARG A 242 -6.70 22.59 11.17
C ARG A 242 -6.69 23.98 11.81
N ASN A 243 -7.12 24.07 13.06
CA ASN A 243 -6.95 25.28 13.87
C ASN A 243 -5.52 25.38 14.44
N SER A 244 -5.22 26.48 15.12
CA SER A 244 -3.93 26.74 15.76
C SER A 244 -3.49 25.67 16.79
N ASN A 245 -4.43 24.89 17.31
CA ASN A 245 -4.19 23.81 18.26
C ASN A 245 -4.08 22.42 17.56
N GLY A 246 -4.00 22.38 16.23
CA GLY A 246 -3.87 21.17 15.44
C GLY A 246 -5.16 20.35 15.28
N ARG A 247 -6.31 20.80 15.79
CA ARG A 247 -7.60 20.12 15.65
C ARG A 247 -8.21 20.39 14.28
N PHE A 248 -8.81 19.38 13.67
CA PHE A 248 -9.53 19.53 12.40
C PHE A 248 -10.68 20.52 12.50
N LEU A 249 -10.81 21.37 11.49
CA LEU A 249 -11.91 22.32 11.37
C LEU A 249 -13.18 21.63 10.85
N HIS A 250 -14.33 22.16 11.24
CA HIS A 250 -15.65 21.69 10.80
C HIS A 250 -16.05 22.38 9.47
N THR A 251 -15.30 22.09 8.39
CA THR A 251 -15.46 22.74 7.09
C THR A 251 -15.99 21.78 6.04
N LYS A 252 -16.61 22.34 4.98
CA LYS A 252 -17.02 21.57 3.81
C LYS A 252 -15.81 20.92 3.13
N ASP A 253 -14.66 21.59 3.16
CA ASP A 253 -13.44 21.09 2.53
C ASP A 253 -12.88 19.88 3.26
N ASN A 254 -12.87 19.89 4.60
CA ASN A 254 -12.52 18.69 5.36
C ASN A 254 -13.49 17.51 5.11
N HIS A 255 -14.78 17.78 4.89
CA HIS A 255 -15.71 16.71 4.48
C HIS A 255 -15.44 16.21 3.06
N ARG A 256 -15.01 17.10 2.14
CA ARG A 256 -14.50 16.68 0.82
C ARG A 256 -13.28 15.75 0.98
N GLY A 257 -12.38 16.11 1.90
CA GLY A 257 -11.21 15.28 2.23
C GLY A 257 -11.58 13.87 2.68
N VAL A 258 -12.64 13.72 3.48
CA VAL A 258 -13.15 12.38 3.87
C VAL A 258 -13.57 11.58 2.64
N LEU A 259 -14.27 12.21 1.69
CA LEU A 259 -14.71 11.53 0.47
C LEU A 259 -13.50 11.12 -0.40
N VAL A 260 -12.59 12.06 -0.66
CA VAL A 260 -11.40 11.84 -1.49
C VAL A 260 -10.51 10.75 -0.90
N THR A 261 -10.17 10.84 0.39
CA THR A 261 -9.29 9.87 1.07
C THR A 261 -9.88 8.46 1.08
N ASN A 262 -11.21 8.36 1.18
CA ASN A 262 -11.91 7.07 1.18
C ASN A 262 -12.43 6.64 -0.19
N GLN A 263 -12.08 7.35 -1.27
CA GLN A 263 -12.50 7.06 -2.64
C GLN A 263 -14.03 7.00 -2.81
N ILE A 264 -14.75 7.81 -2.03
CA ILE A 264 -16.21 7.84 -2.05
C ILE A 264 -16.66 8.82 -3.14
N GLU A 265 -17.46 8.34 -4.06
CA GLU A 265 -18.07 9.17 -5.09
C GLU A 265 -19.49 9.54 -4.66
N VAL A 266 -19.81 10.82 -4.82
CA VAL A 266 -21.13 11.37 -4.50
C VAL A 266 -21.61 12.15 -5.73
N ASP A 267 -22.63 11.62 -6.38
CA ASP A 267 -23.22 12.20 -7.58
C ASP A 267 -24.65 12.67 -7.32
N TYR A 268 -25.04 13.77 -7.94
CA TYR A 268 -26.43 14.19 -8.02
C TYR A 268 -27.02 13.77 -9.36
N ASN A 269 -27.82 12.71 -9.37
CA ASN A 269 -28.48 12.21 -10.56
C ASN A 269 -29.62 13.17 -10.93
N VAL A 270 -29.42 13.93 -12.01
CA VAL A 270 -30.38 14.96 -12.45
C VAL A 270 -31.70 14.41 -12.95
N ILE A 271 -31.72 13.13 -13.38
CA ILE A 271 -32.94 12.44 -13.84
C ILE A 271 -33.76 11.97 -12.63
N LYS A 272 -33.13 11.31 -11.66
CA LYS A 272 -33.78 10.84 -10.43
C LYS A 272 -34.00 11.96 -9.42
N LYS A 273 -33.33 13.10 -9.57
CA LYS A 273 -33.31 14.21 -8.62
C LYS A 273 -32.89 13.79 -7.20
N ALA A 274 -31.91 12.90 -7.12
CA ALA A 274 -31.42 12.27 -5.91
C ALA A 274 -29.89 12.17 -5.91
N ILE A 275 -29.32 12.14 -4.70
CA ILE A 275 -27.90 11.83 -4.51
C ILE A 275 -27.72 10.33 -4.64
N GLU A 276 -26.70 9.93 -5.39
CA GLU A 276 -26.21 8.57 -5.48
C GLU A 276 -24.81 8.52 -4.85
N ILE A 277 -24.60 7.57 -3.92
CA ILE A 277 -23.33 7.41 -3.20
C ILE A 277 -22.74 6.06 -3.58
N HIS A 278 -21.49 6.09 -4.02
CA HIS A 278 -20.70 4.90 -4.28
C HIS A 278 -19.51 4.84 -3.31
N ILE A 279 -19.48 3.77 -2.48
CA ILE A 279 -18.38 3.47 -1.57
C ILE A 279 -17.69 2.20 -2.05
N PRO A 280 -16.40 2.23 -2.37
CA PRO A 280 -15.66 1.06 -2.84
C PRO A 280 -15.76 -0.11 -1.86
N ASN A 281 -15.93 -1.32 -2.40
CA ASN A 281 -15.99 -2.58 -1.64
C ASN A 281 -17.13 -2.69 -0.61
N GLN A 282 -18.14 -1.81 -0.67
CA GLN A 282 -19.32 -1.84 0.19
C GLN A 282 -20.57 -2.23 -0.61
N LYS A 283 -21.32 -3.23 -0.08
CA LYS A 283 -22.62 -3.60 -0.62
C LYS A 283 -23.69 -3.35 0.45
N PHE A 284 -24.63 -2.48 0.14
CA PHE A 284 -25.75 -2.17 1.02
C PHE A 284 -27.04 -2.86 0.56
N ILE A 285 -27.91 -3.16 1.50
CA ILE A 285 -29.28 -3.63 1.20
C ILE A 285 -30.02 -2.51 0.46
N ALA A 286 -30.61 -2.82 -0.68
CA ALA A 286 -31.19 -1.83 -1.60
C ALA A 286 -32.18 -0.86 -0.94
N ALA A 287 -32.99 -1.33 0.02
CA ALA A 287 -33.97 -0.51 0.74
C ALA A 287 -33.38 0.53 1.69
N LEU A 288 -32.11 0.37 2.12
CA LEU A 288 -31.44 1.24 3.08
C LEU A 288 -30.14 1.83 2.51
N LYS A 289 -29.91 1.68 1.21
CA LYS A 289 -28.63 1.99 0.57
C LYS A 289 -28.11 3.40 0.88
N ASP A 290 -28.96 4.40 0.70
CA ASP A 290 -28.52 5.80 0.83
C ASP A 290 -28.26 6.18 2.29
N GLU A 291 -29.11 5.74 3.22
CA GLU A 291 -28.95 5.99 4.64
C GLU A 291 -27.72 5.27 5.21
N ALA A 292 -27.52 3.98 4.85
CA ALA A 292 -26.38 3.19 5.26
C ALA A 292 -25.06 3.75 4.70
N ALA A 293 -25.07 4.26 3.48
CA ALA A 293 -23.90 4.91 2.89
C ALA A 293 -23.51 6.20 3.64
N ILE A 294 -24.49 7.00 4.04
CA ILE A 294 -24.23 8.23 4.80
C ILE A 294 -23.65 7.89 6.18
N ILE A 295 -24.23 6.91 6.88
CA ILE A 295 -23.71 6.44 8.18
C ILE A 295 -22.26 5.96 8.05
N GLU A 296 -21.94 5.19 7.01
CA GLU A 296 -20.57 4.74 6.76
C GLU A 296 -19.60 5.91 6.52
N ILE A 297 -20.03 6.97 5.83
CA ILE A 297 -19.22 8.18 5.66
C ILE A 297 -18.99 8.89 6.99
N GLU A 298 -20.03 9.01 7.82
CA GLU A 298 -19.95 9.59 9.16
C GLU A 298 -18.97 8.79 10.04
N ASP A 299 -19.05 7.48 10.03
CA ASP A 299 -18.14 6.58 10.77
C ASP A 299 -16.67 6.73 10.30
N ARG A 300 -16.44 6.86 9.00
CA ARG A 300 -15.09 7.12 8.48
C ARG A 300 -14.55 8.47 8.93
N ALA A 301 -15.36 9.52 8.90
CA ALA A 301 -14.99 10.84 9.41
C ALA A 301 -14.61 10.77 10.89
N ILE A 302 -15.40 10.09 11.71
CA ILE A 302 -15.12 9.87 13.15
C ILE A 302 -13.78 9.17 13.34
N LYS A 303 -13.52 8.07 12.62
CA LYS A 303 -12.25 7.33 12.68
C LYS A 303 -11.04 8.18 12.28
N MET A 304 -11.24 9.15 11.39
CA MET A 304 -10.22 10.13 10.99
C MET A 304 -10.11 11.31 11.96
N GLY A 305 -10.96 11.40 12.98
CA GLY A 305 -11.01 12.52 13.93
C GLY A 305 -11.59 13.81 13.34
N ILE A 306 -12.33 13.71 12.22
CA ILE A 306 -12.91 14.87 11.52
C ILE A 306 -14.33 15.09 12.04
N PRO A 307 -14.71 16.34 12.39
CA PRO A 307 -16.08 16.67 12.79
C PRO A 307 -17.10 16.29 11.71
N HIS A 308 -18.13 15.52 12.05
CA HIS A 308 -19.03 14.87 11.08
C HIS A 308 -20.47 15.42 11.07
N GLU A 309 -20.86 16.27 12.04
CA GLU A 309 -22.25 16.69 12.29
C GLU A 309 -22.94 17.39 11.10
N ARG A 310 -22.18 17.92 10.15
CA ARG A 310 -22.70 18.56 8.94
C ARG A 310 -22.45 17.77 7.65
N ILE A 311 -21.93 16.56 7.78
CA ILE A 311 -21.54 15.78 6.59
C ILE A 311 -22.72 15.54 5.67
N ARG A 312 -23.89 15.14 6.20
CA ARG A 312 -25.13 14.92 5.42
C ARG A 312 -25.55 16.14 4.60
N PHE A 313 -25.43 17.33 5.18
CA PHE A 313 -25.73 18.57 4.47
C PHE A 313 -24.68 18.86 3.40
N ASN A 314 -23.40 18.68 3.73
CA ASN A 314 -22.31 18.98 2.83
C ASN A 314 -22.22 17.99 1.65
N LEU A 315 -22.68 16.76 1.77
CA LEU A 315 -22.75 15.82 0.64
C LEU A 315 -23.54 16.41 -0.54
N LYS A 316 -24.66 17.13 -0.27
CA LYS A 316 -25.45 17.80 -1.31
C LYS A 316 -24.68 18.91 -2.04
N LEU A 317 -23.78 19.59 -1.31
CA LEU A 317 -22.93 20.65 -1.87
C LEU A 317 -21.66 20.13 -2.55
N LEU A 318 -21.29 18.89 -2.29
CA LEU A 318 -20.10 18.24 -2.82
C LEU A 318 -20.42 17.29 -3.99
N ALA A 319 -21.68 16.92 -4.15
CA ALA A 319 -22.13 16.04 -5.22
C ALA A 319 -21.84 16.62 -6.60
N ARG A 320 -21.25 15.81 -7.48
CA ARG A 320 -21.06 16.13 -8.88
C ARG A 320 -22.38 15.95 -9.63
N GLU A 321 -22.76 16.88 -10.45
CA GLU A 321 -23.92 16.69 -11.32
C GLU A 321 -23.64 15.54 -12.32
N TYR A 322 -24.58 14.60 -12.37
CA TYR A 322 -24.50 13.39 -13.17
C TYR A 322 -25.79 13.19 -13.96
N ASN A 323 -25.64 13.09 -15.27
CA ASN A 323 -26.75 12.75 -16.17
C ASN A 323 -26.47 11.40 -16.83
N PRO A 324 -27.07 10.29 -16.35
CA PRO A 324 -26.80 8.97 -16.86
C PRO A 324 -27.15 8.80 -18.36
N VAL A 325 -28.14 9.53 -18.85
CA VAL A 325 -28.51 9.49 -20.27
C VAL A 325 -27.45 10.17 -21.13
N LYS A 326 -26.96 11.34 -20.68
CA LYS A 326 -25.91 12.07 -21.39
C LYS A 326 -24.62 11.25 -21.42
N GLU A 327 -24.17 10.73 -20.29
CA GLU A 327 -22.93 9.93 -20.22
C GLU A 327 -23.04 8.66 -21.06
N TRP A 328 -24.20 7.99 -21.05
CA TRP A 328 -24.42 6.84 -21.92
C TRP A 328 -24.36 7.23 -23.41
N MET A 329 -24.94 8.36 -23.80
CA MET A 329 -24.88 8.84 -25.19
C MET A 329 -23.45 9.23 -25.62
N GLU A 330 -22.61 9.69 -24.70
CA GLU A 330 -21.24 10.14 -24.97
C GLU A 330 -20.22 8.98 -24.85
N SER A 331 -20.54 7.88 -24.13
CA SER A 331 -19.63 6.76 -23.90
C SER A 331 -19.37 5.90 -25.13
N GLU A 332 -20.28 5.89 -26.10
CA GLU A 332 -20.16 5.11 -27.32
C GLU A 332 -20.15 6.05 -28.55
N PRO A 333 -19.12 6.03 -29.37
CA PRO A 333 -19.16 6.77 -30.64
C PRO A 333 -20.29 6.21 -31.49
N TRP A 334 -21.07 7.10 -32.10
CA TRP A 334 -22.16 6.71 -32.99
C TRP A 334 -21.64 5.85 -34.16
N ASP A 335 -22.13 4.62 -34.25
CA ASP A 335 -21.73 3.63 -35.27
C ASP A 335 -22.45 3.82 -36.65
N GLY A 336 -23.14 4.94 -36.85
CA GLY A 336 -23.87 5.25 -38.07
C GLY A 336 -25.22 4.56 -38.20
N LYS A 337 -25.65 3.74 -37.23
CA LYS A 337 -26.94 3.03 -37.30
C LYS A 337 -28.07 3.87 -36.73
N ALA A 338 -29.20 3.93 -37.45
CA ALA A 338 -30.41 4.65 -37.06
C ALA A 338 -31.19 3.88 -35.96
N ARG A 339 -30.62 3.81 -34.73
CA ARG A 339 -31.25 3.07 -33.61
C ARG A 339 -32.56 3.67 -33.15
N LEU A 340 -32.83 4.93 -33.45
CA LEU A 340 -34.12 5.54 -33.11
C LEU A 340 -35.31 4.77 -33.74
N GLN A 341 -35.14 4.36 -34.97
CA GLN A 341 -36.19 3.57 -35.63
C GLN A 341 -36.33 2.19 -35.00
N MET A 342 -35.22 1.51 -34.67
CA MET A 342 -35.22 0.24 -33.94
C MET A 342 -35.87 0.38 -32.57
N PHE A 343 -35.64 1.49 -31.87
CA PHE A 343 -36.29 1.76 -30.57
C PHE A 343 -37.79 2.02 -30.75
N LEU A 344 -38.22 2.80 -31.72
CA LEU A 344 -39.62 3.05 -32.01
C LEU A 344 -40.35 1.77 -32.44
N ASP A 345 -39.70 0.87 -33.14
CA ASP A 345 -40.24 -0.44 -33.54
C ASP A 345 -40.45 -1.40 -32.35
N THR A 346 -39.72 -1.15 -31.22
CA THR A 346 -39.91 -1.95 -29.97
C THR A 346 -41.06 -1.42 -29.11
N ILE A 347 -41.51 -0.18 -29.32
CA ILE A 347 -42.67 0.38 -28.62
C ILE A 347 -43.93 -0.11 -29.32
N LYS A 348 -44.37 -1.30 -28.98
CA LYS A 348 -45.69 -1.76 -29.42
C LYS A 348 -46.74 -0.94 -28.67
N SER A 349 -47.46 -0.08 -29.40
CA SER A 349 -48.68 0.52 -28.88
C SER A 349 -49.65 -0.60 -28.53
N PRO A 350 -50.22 -0.68 -27.33
CA PRO A 350 -51.32 -1.57 -27.08
C PRO A 350 -52.51 -1.08 -27.94
N ASN A 351 -52.96 -1.92 -28.85
CA ASN A 351 -54.25 -1.73 -29.55
C ASN A 351 -55.39 -1.84 -28.57
#